data_c4cf2d9d05514eb30d4eb0c07a72aed6
#
_entry.id   c4cf2d9d05514eb30d4eb0c07a72aed6
#
_cell.length_a   1.000
_cell.length_b   1.000
_cell.length_c   1.000
_cell.angle_alpha   90.00
_cell.angle_beta   90.00
_cell.angle_gamma   90.00
#
_symmetry.space_group_name_H-M   'P 1'
#
loop_
_entity.id
_entity.type
_entity.pdbx_description
1 polymer ?
#
loop_
_entity_poly.entity_id
_entity_poly.type
_entity_poly.pdbx_seq_one_letter_code
_entity_poly.pdbx_strand_id
1 'polypeptide(L)'
;MKKLLFAALMLLSTSAVFAGDSEPLKAILKAQTYAEALDLLKANLAQITDNAEKARAYDKLYELAMKKVTAEQAVQLENETNKQMGKDGNKPVDEKGLYEAVGQAFDAAAEVEKYDNMPNAKGKVKPRYTNIADQLYTLRGQLINGGIYYQGAKDDANAYKYLARYVDSADDPMFAKFDKSKDQNLNEIAYFATYYAYQNKDYKKAEKYVAYAMQNKDRAKDAQQLQLAILGAQLKSRQDSINYAEKLAGIYAKDPEDDAILTTLTSTYSALGMQDKAEAIVHEALAKNPNSYGALVMEGQFASQKKDYEKAADYLTKALAQAKDDNARVAINASIGQCWFYKAQERVAAVKGVLSPAARAQFNEVYNKAISYLETAKKLDVMKEQKSAWAYPLYGCYYFVKGPQAPETLNAAADAGVQQ
;
A
#
# COMPACT_ATOMS: atom_id res chain seq x y z
N MET A 1 -10.66 -11.31 -32.67
CA MET A 1 -11.54 -10.15 -32.95
C MET A 1 -12.85 -10.36 -32.19
N LYS A 2 -12.89 -9.93 -30.91
CA LYS A 2 -14.14 -9.94 -30.16
C LYS A 2 -14.86 -8.62 -30.45
N LYS A 3 -15.96 -8.74 -31.20
CA LYS A 3 -16.89 -7.64 -31.41
C LYS A 3 -17.50 -7.26 -30.09
N LEU A 4 -17.05 -6.14 -29.53
CA LEU A 4 -17.76 -5.41 -28.48
C LEU A 4 -19.01 -4.80 -29.13
N LEU A 5 -20.09 -5.56 -29.18
CA LEU A 5 -21.42 -5.03 -29.41
C LEU A 5 -21.84 -4.28 -28.14
N PHE A 6 -21.47 -3.00 -28.04
CA PHE A 6 -22.16 -2.06 -27.16
C PHE A 6 -23.50 -1.74 -27.83
N ALA A 7 -24.46 -2.59 -27.60
CA ALA A 7 -25.85 -2.19 -27.79
C ALA A 7 -26.15 -1.18 -26.67
N ALA A 8 -25.99 0.10 -26.97
CA ALA A 8 -26.52 1.18 -26.17
C ALA A 8 -28.07 1.11 -26.26
N LEU A 9 -28.65 0.21 -25.50
CA LEU A 9 -30.09 0.22 -25.25
C LEU A 9 -30.35 1.34 -24.25
N MET A 10 -30.37 2.57 -24.76
CA MET A 10 -30.91 3.72 -24.01
C MET A 10 -32.43 3.58 -23.96
N LEU A 11 -32.91 2.95 -22.92
CA LEU A 11 -34.20 3.33 -22.39
C LEU A 11 -33.93 4.47 -21.38
N LEU A 12 -33.81 5.70 -21.93
CA LEU A 12 -33.97 6.90 -21.14
C LEU A 12 -35.40 6.87 -20.60
N SER A 13 -35.57 6.36 -19.39
CA SER A 13 -36.78 6.64 -18.65
C SER A 13 -36.77 8.14 -18.38
N THR A 14 -37.53 8.90 -19.16
CA THR A 14 -37.73 10.34 -18.85
C THR A 14 -38.48 10.40 -17.52
N SER A 15 -37.86 11.00 -16.50
CA SER A 15 -38.51 11.21 -15.21
C SER A 15 -39.74 12.08 -15.40
N ALA A 16 -40.90 11.45 -15.52
CA ALA A 16 -42.16 12.14 -15.77
C ALA A 16 -42.64 12.82 -14.45
N VAL A 17 -42.96 14.09 -14.53
CA VAL A 17 -43.60 14.83 -13.44
C VAL A 17 -45.10 14.51 -13.42
N PHE A 18 -45.58 14.03 -12.28
CA PHE A 18 -47.00 13.71 -12.08
C PHE A 18 -47.71 14.81 -11.29
N ALA A 19 -49.03 14.97 -11.50
CA ALA A 19 -49.82 15.97 -10.81
C ALA A 19 -49.82 15.83 -9.30
N GLY A 20 -49.62 14.61 -8.77
CA GLY A 20 -49.56 14.30 -7.35
C GLY A 20 -48.16 14.39 -6.71
N ASP A 21 -47.15 14.76 -7.46
CA ASP A 21 -45.78 14.90 -6.95
C ASP A 21 -45.67 16.11 -6.01
N SER A 22 -44.84 16.02 -4.99
CA SER A 22 -44.53 17.15 -4.12
C SER A 22 -43.83 18.26 -4.89
N GLU A 23 -44.00 19.52 -4.49
CA GLU A 23 -43.34 20.64 -5.18
C GLU A 23 -41.80 20.53 -5.17
N PRO A 24 -41.14 20.11 -4.06
CA PRO A 24 -39.71 19.82 -4.07
C PRO A 24 -39.30 18.81 -5.14
N LEU A 25 -40.04 17.70 -5.27
CA LEU A 25 -39.74 16.71 -6.30
C LEU A 25 -39.92 17.27 -7.71
N LYS A 26 -41.01 17.99 -7.97
CA LYS A 26 -41.24 18.63 -9.29
C LYS A 26 -40.09 19.53 -9.70
N ALA A 27 -39.52 20.31 -8.76
CA ALA A 27 -38.39 21.16 -9.02
C ALA A 27 -37.15 20.35 -9.44
N ILE A 28 -36.84 19.28 -8.70
CA ILE A 28 -35.69 18.39 -8.99
C ILE A 28 -35.84 17.71 -10.36
N LEU A 29 -37.04 17.20 -10.66
CA LEU A 29 -37.30 16.50 -11.94
C LEU A 29 -37.16 17.39 -13.18
N LYS A 30 -37.36 18.73 -13.04
CA LYS A 30 -37.18 19.72 -14.12
C LYS A 30 -35.74 20.09 -14.36
N ALA A 31 -34.81 19.81 -13.45
CA ALA A 31 -33.41 20.16 -13.58
C ALA A 31 -32.78 19.57 -14.84
N GLN A 32 -31.94 20.36 -15.51
CA GLN A 32 -31.30 19.98 -16.77
C GLN A 32 -29.85 19.53 -16.60
N THR A 33 -29.24 19.86 -15.47
CA THR A 33 -27.85 19.47 -15.14
C THR A 33 -27.78 18.71 -13.81
N TYR A 34 -26.75 17.89 -13.66
CA TYR A 34 -26.49 17.15 -12.41
C TYR A 34 -26.31 18.11 -11.22
N ALA A 35 -25.54 19.18 -11.40
CA ALA A 35 -25.28 20.17 -10.35
C ALA A 35 -26.57 20.83 -9.87
N GLU A 36 -27.42 21.28 -10.78
CA GLU A 36 -28.71 21.89 -10.48
C GLU A 36 -29.62 20.89 -9.71
N ALA A 37 -29.72 19.66 -10.20
CA ALA A 37 -30.54 18.64 -9.54
C ALA A 37 -30.02 18.30 -8.13
N LEU A 38 -28.71 18.23 -7.95
CA LEU A 38 -28.06 17.95 -6.68
C LEU A 38 -28.28 19.08 -5.66
N ASP A 39 -28.16 20.33 -6.08
CA ASP A 39 -28.38 21.49 -5.23
C ASP A 39 -29.85 21.59 -4.79
N LEU A 40 -30.78 21.38 -5.73
CA LEU A 40 -32.23 21.32 -5.41
C LEU A 40 -32.53 20.16 -4.46
N LEU A 41 -31.92 18.98 -4.66
CA LEU A 41 -32.10 17.84 -3.80
C LEU A 41 -31.58 18.11 -2.38
N LYS A 42 -30.37 18.66 -2.25
CA LYS A 42 -29.77 19.00 -0.94
C LYS A 42 -30.65 19.98 -0.16
N ALA A 43 -31.18 21.00 -0.85
CA ALA A 43 -32.01 22.03 -0.24
C ALA A 43 -33.39 21.47 0.22
N ASN A 44 -33.91 20.46 -0.45
CA ASN A 44 -35.30 20.05 -0.31
C ASN A 44 -35.50 18.60 0.18
N LEU A 45 -34.45 17.78 0.35
CA LEU A 45 -34.57 16.36 0.69
C LEU A 45 -35.38 16.13 1.97
N ALA A 46 -35.21 16.99 2.98
CA ALA A 46 -35.94 16.89 4.25
C ALA A 46 -37.47 17.15 4.09
N GLN A 47 -37.85 17.84 3.03
CA GLN A 47 -39.27 18.13 2.75
C GLN A 47 -39.94 17.01 1.96
N ILE A 48 -39.18 16.13 1.31
CA ILE A 48 -39.70 14.95 0.62
C ILE A 48 -39.86 13.83 1.66
N THR A 49 -41.08 13.56 2.07
CA THR A 49 -41.38 12.57 3.13
C THR A 49 -41.58 11.15 2.59
N ASP A 50 -42.05 11.00 1.33
CA ASP A 50 -42.26 9.69 0.70
C ASP A 50 -40.97 9.12 0.16
N ASN A 51 -40.61 7.91 0.57
CA ASN A 51 -39.41 7.20 0.09
C ASN A 51 -39.46 6.94 -1.44
N ALA A 52 -40.64 6.70 -2.01
CA ALA A 52 -40.77 6.55 -3.45
C ALA A 52 -40.47 7.85 -4.20
N GLU A 53 -40.76 9.02 -3.64
CA GLU A 53 -40.37 10.31 -4.18
C GLU A 53 -38.87 10.57 -4.00
N LYS A 54 -38.28 10.17 -2.86
CA LYS A 54 -36.81 10.24 -2.69
C LYS A 54 -36.07 9.39 -3.71
N ALA A 55 -36.53 8.16 -3.93
CA ALA A 55 -35.95 7.30 -4.96
C ALA A 55 -36.00 7.98 -6.36
N ARG A 56 -37.13 8.61 -6.72
CA ARG A 56 -37.26 9.34 -7.98
C ARG A 56 -36.36 10.57 -8.07
N ALA A 57 -36.16 11.27 -6.97
CA ALA A 57 -35.24 12.40 -6.95
C ALA A 57 -33.78 11.99 -7.19
N TYR A 58 -33.35 10.89 -6.59
CA TYR A 58 -32.01 10.33 -6.84
C TYR A 58 -31.92 9.66 -8.22
N ASP A 59 -32.97 9.05 -8.74
CA ASP A 59 -33.03 8.51 -10.10
C ASP A 59 -32.81 9.63 -11.13
N LYS A 60 -33.36 10.83 -10.90
CA LYS A 60 -33.08 11.99 -11.75
C LYS A 60 -31.58 12.36 -11.79
N LEU A 61 -30.88 12.29 -10.65
CA LEU A 61 -29.43 12.46 -10.60
C LEU A 61 -28.72 11.36 -11.39
N TYR A 62 -29.15 10.11 -11.20
CA TYR A 62 -28.62 8.98 -11.96
C TYR A 62 -28.78 9.17 -13.47
N GLU A 63 -29.97 9.54 -13.96
CA GLU A 63 -30.24 9.83 -15.37
C GLU A 63 -29.31 10.91 -15.94
N LEU A 64 -29.13 12.01 -15.20
CA LEU A 64 -28.28 13.12 -15.63
C LEU A 64 -26.79 12.73 -15.69
N ALA A 65 -26.32 11.95 -14.70
CA ALA A 65 -24.98 11.40 -14.73
C ALA A 65 -24.78 10.44 -15.92
N MET A 66 -25.72 9.50 -16.12
CA MET A 66 -25.69 8.56 -17.23
C MET A 66 -25.75 9.24 -18.59
N LYS A 67 -26.48 10.35 -18.73
CA LYS A 67 -26.49 11.16 -19.95
C LYS A 67 -25.08 11.66 -20.31
N LYS A 68 -24.31 12.14 -19.34
CA LYS A 68 -22.92 12.57 -19.56
C LYS A 68 -22.03 11.37 -19.90
N VAL A 69 -22.13 10.27 -19.14
CA VAL A 69 -21.37 9.04 -19.42
C VAL A 69 -21.59 8.58 -20.84
N THR A 70 -22.83 8.47 -21.26
CA THR A 70 -23.19 8.00 -22.61
C THR A 70 -22.68 8.93 -23.70
N ALA A 71 -22.76 10.26 -23.49
CA ALA A 71 -22.27 11.23 -24.45
C ALA A 71 -20.75 11.08 -24.69
N GLU A 72 -19.96 10.95 -23.62
CA GLU A 72 -18.51 10.80 -23.76
C GLU A 72 -18.10 9.43 -24.32
N GLN A 73 -18.80 8.35 -23.93
CA GLN A 73 -18.57 7.03 -24.51
C GLN A 73 -18.90 7.00 -26.02
N ALA A 74 -19.90 7.75 -26.46
CA ALA A 74 -20.20 7.87 -27.89
C ALA A 74 -19.05 8.57 -28.65
N VAL A 75 -18.44 9.61 -28.06
CA VAL A 75 -17.25 10.26 -28.64
C VAL A 75 -16.06 9.30 -28.69
N GLN A 76 -15.82 8.52 -27.63
CA GLN A 76 -14.75 7.51 -27.61
C GLN A 76 -14.95 6.46 -28.73
N LEU A 77 -16.17 5.97 -28.87
CA LEU A 77 -16.50 4.97 -29.91
C LEU A 77 -16.35 5.55 -31.32
N GLU A 78 -16.77 6.80 -31.56
CA GLU A 78 -16.58 7.48 -32.84
C GLU A 78 -15.09 7.61 -33.18
N ASN A 79 -14.27 8.05 -32.21
CA ASN A 79 -12.83 8.17 -32.37
C ASN A 79 -12.16 6.82 -32.68
N GLU A 80 -12.55 5.76 -31.99
CA GLU A 80 -12.05 4.42 -32.25
C GLU A 80 -12.43 3.93 -33.64
N THR A 81 -13.66 4.18 -34.06
CA THR A 81 -14.15 3.84 -35.39
C THR A 81 -13.38 4.60 -36.48
N ASN A 82 -13.15 5.90 -36.29
CA ASN A 82 -12.37 6.72 -37.21
C ASN A 82 -10.95 6.21 -37.35
N LYS A 83 -10.30 5.86 -36.22
CA LYS A 83 -8.96 5.27 -36.20
C LYS A 83 -8.90 3.94 -36.97
N GLN A 84 -9.90 3.07 -36.80
CA GLN A 84 -9.97 1.80 -37.51
C GLN A 84 -10.20 1.98 -39.04
N MET A 85 -10.89 3.06 -39.43
CA MET A 85 -11.12 3.42 -40.85
C MET A 85 -9.99 4.27 -41.44
N GLY A 86 -8.92 4.58 -40.71
CA GLY A 86 -7.83 5.42 -41.18
C GLY A 86 -8.25 6.89 -41.44
N LYS A 87 -9.30 7.37 -40.77
CA LYS A 87 -9.78 8.75 -40.88
C LYS A 87 -9.14 9.63 -39.82
N ASP A 88 -8.68 10.80 -40.24
CA ASP A 88 -8.25 11.86 -39.33
C ASP A 88 -9.45 12.59 -38.72
N GLY A 89 -9.29 13.16 -37.55
CA GLY A 89 -10.30 14.04 -36.94
C GLY A 89 -10.94 13.48 -35.68
N ASN A 90 -10.13 13.02 -34.73
CA ASN A 90 -10.61 12.65 -33.40
C ASN A 90 -11.21 13.84 -32.66
N LYS A 91 -12.38 13.65 -32.05
CA LYS A 91 -13.03 14.63 -31.17
C LYS A 91 -12.38 14.58 -29.77
N PRO A 92 -12.25 15.72 -29.09
CA PRO A 92 -11.79 15.70 -27.71
C PRO A 92 -12.79 14.95 -26.81
N VAL A 93 -12.29 14.06 -25.97
CA VAL A 93 -13.06 13.37 -24.93
C VAL A 93 -12.83 14.11 -23.61
N ASP A 94 -13.90 14.46 -22.92
CA ASP A 94 -13.82 14.97 -21.55
C ASP A 94 -13.68 13.79 -20.57
N GLU A 95 -12.45 13.22 -20.50
CA GLU A 95 -12.17 12.07 -19.64
C GLU A 95 -12.46 12.34 -18.18
N LYS A 96 -12.08 13.52 -17.68
CA LYS A 96 -12.36 13.92 -16.30
C LYS A 96 -13.86 13.95 -16.03
N GLY A 97 -14.61 14.63 -16.89
CA GLY A 97 -16.07 14.69 -16.77
C GLY A 97 -16.75 13.35 -16.93
N LEU A 98 -16.23 12.46 -17.78
CA LEU A 98 -16.69 11.08 -17.89
C LEU A 98 -16.56 10.33 -16.56
N TYR A 99 -15.36 10.31 -15.96
CA TYR A 99 -15.14 9.57 -14.71
C TYR A 99 -15.90 10.19 -13.54
N GLU A 100 -15.95 11.52 -13.44
CA GLU A 100 -16.80 12.21 -12.46
C GLU A 100 -18.28 11.75 -12.59
N ALA A 101 -18.80 11.72 -13.81
CA ALA A 101 -20.17 11.28 -14.05
C ALA A 101 -20.38 9.79 -13.72
N VAL A 102 -19.41 8.91 -13.98
CA VAL A 102 -19.45 7.51 -13.54
C VAL A 102 -19.55 7.45 -12.01
N GLY A 103 -18.70 8.17 -11.28
CA GLY A 103 -18.78 8.23 -9.82
C GLY A 103 -20.14 8.71 -9.32
N GLN A 104 -20.67 9.78 -9.93
CA GLN A 104 -21.99 10.35 -9.63
C GLN A 104 -23.12 9.35 -9.88
N ALA A 105 -23.05 8.57 -10.97
CA ALA A 105 -24.04 7.54 -11.29
C ALA A 105 -24.07 6.44 -10.20
N PHE A 106 -22.92 5.98 -9.74
CA PHE A 106 -22.84 5.02 -8.65
C PHE A 106 -23.35 5.59 -7.33
N ASP A 107 -23.05 6.87 -7.00
CA ASP A 107 -23.54 7.52 -5.79
C ASP A 107 -25.07 7.65 -5.80
N ALA A 108 -25.61 8.12 -6.92
CA ALA A 108 -27.06 8.29 -7.08
C ALA A 108 -27.80 6.95 -7.03
N ALA A 109 -27.28 5.94 -7.71
CA ALA A 109 -27.89 4.60 -7.74
C ALA A 109 -27.95 3.93 -6.36
N ALA A 110 -26.93 4.08 -5.53
CA ALA A 110 -26.92 3.57 -4.16
C ALA A 110 -28.07 4.17 -3.32
N GLU A 111 -28.32 5.48 -3.48
CA GLU A 111 -29.45 6.14 -2.80
C GLU A 111 -30.79 5.75 -3.42
N VAL A 112 -30.86 5.55 -4.75
CA VAL A 112 -32.08 5.00 -5.40
C VAL A 112 -32.41 3.64 -4.79
N GLU A 113 -31.46 2.70 -4.76
CA GLU A 113 -31.69 1.37 -4.20
C GLU A 113 -32.15 1.42 -2.74
N LYS A 114 -31.49 2.24 -1.94
CA LYS A 114 -31.84 2.43 -0.53
C LYS A 114 -33.31 2.86 -0.36
N TYR A 115 -33.76 3.90 -1.05
CA TYR A 115 -35.10 4.43 -0.89
C TYR A 115 -36.15 3.61 -1.62
N ASP A 116 -35.82 2.99 -2.75
CA ASP A 116 -36.75 2.14 -3.51
C ASP A 116 -37.09 0.83 -2.77
N ASN A 117 -36.20 0.37 -1.91
CA ASN A 117 -36.42 -0.79 -1.02
C ASN A 117 -37.05 -0.43 0.34
N MET A 118 -37.37 0.85 0.57
CA MET A 118 -38.10 1.29 1.78
C MET A 118 -39.62 1.36 1.54
N PRO A 119 -40.44 1.23 2.61
CA PRO A 119 -41.90 1.45 2.49
C PRO A 119 -42.19 2.86 1.98
N ASN A 120 -43.07 2.97 0.98
CA ASN A 120 -43.63 4.24 0.52
C ASN A 120 -44.65 4.82 1.53
N ALA A 121 -45.23 5.99 1.23
CA ALA A 121 -46.25 6.63 2.09
C ALA A 121 -47.49 5.75 2.39
N LYS A 122 -47.72 4.69 1.62
CA LYS A 122 -48.80 3.70 1.84
C LYS A 122 -48.31 2.45 2.60
N GLY A 123 -47.11 2.47 3.15
CA GLY A 123 -46.47 1.35 3.88
C GLY A 123 -46.08 0.16 3.01
N LYS A 124 -46.02 0.30 1.69
CA LYS A 124 -45.70 -0.78 0.74
C LYS A 124 -44.30 -0.63 0.14
N VAL A 125 -43.54 -1.71 0.13
CA VAL A 125 -42.29 -1.81 -0.61
C VAL A 125 -42.61 -2.29 -2.03
N LYS A 126 -42.25 -1.49 -3.03
CA LYS A 126 -42.46 -1.79 -4.46
C LYS A 126 -41.25 -1.25 -5.27
N PRO A 127 -40.17 -2.02 -5.36
CA PRO A 127 -39.00 -1.63 -6.13
C PRO A 127 -39.34 -1.40 -7.63
N ARG A 128 -38.86 -0.28 -8.17
CA ARG A 128 -39.11 0.14 -9.56
C ARG A 128 -37.86 0.18 -10.40
N TYR A 129 -36.70 0.33 -9.78
CA TYR A 129 -35.42 0.61 -10.45
C TYR A 129 -34.51 -0.61 -10.55
N THR A 130 -35.09 -1.78 -10.76
CA THR A 130 -34.38 -3.08 -10.78
C THR A 130 -33.34 -3.21 -11.91
N ASN A 131 -33.43 -2.38 -12.96
CA ASN A 131 -32.52 -2.39 -14.11
C ASN A 131 -31.22 -1.57 -13.88
N ILE A 132 -31.19 -0.69 -12.88
CA ILE A 132 -30.01 0.14 -12.58
C ILE A 132 -28.80 -0.76 -12.29
N ALA A 133 -28.98 -1.82 -11.54
CA ALA A 133 -27.91 -2.78 -11.25
C ALA A 133 -27.23 -3.36 -12.51
N ASP A 134 -28.01 -3.72 -13.54
CA ASP A 134 -27.47 -4.25 -14.80
C ASP A 134 -26.65 -3.20 -15.55
N GLN A 135 -27.17 -1.98 -15.62
CA GLN A 135 -26.50 -0.86 -16.28
C GLN A 135 -25.17 -0.52 -15.60
N LEU A 136 -25.18 -0.37 -14.27
CA LEU A 136 -23.98 -0.07 -13.51
C LEU A 136 -22.96 -1.20 -13.50
N TYR A 137 -23.41 -2.46 -13.50
CA TYR A 137 -22.48 -3.58 -13.56
C TYR A 137 -21.60 -3.53 -14.81
N THR A 138 -22.17 -3.12 -15.95
CA THR A 138 -21.41 -2.93 -17.19
C THR A 138 -20.44 -1.74 -17.11
N LEU A 139 -20.75 -0.75 -16.26
CA LEU A 139 -19.91 0.44 -16.07
C LEU A 139 -18.80 0.25 -15.04
N ARG A 140 -18.78 -0.86 -14.27
CA ARG A 140 -17.75 -1.08 -13.27
C ARG A 140 -16.33 -0.95 -13.83
N GLY A 141 -16.10 -1.37 -15.07
CA GLY A 141 -14.82 -1.18 -15.76
C GLY A 141 -14.39 0.29 -15.88
N GLN A 142 -15.31 1.23 -15.93
CA GLN A 142 -14.99 2.66 -15.97
C GLN A 142 -14.48 3.18 -14.62
N LEU A 143 -14.77 2.51 -13.51
CA LEU A 143 -14.16 2.82 -12.22
C LEU A 143 -12.66 2.48 -12.24
N ILE A 144 -12.26 1.39 -12.89
CA ILE A 144 -10.85 1.06 -13.09
C ILE A 144 -10.16 2.13 -13.93
N ASN A 145 -10.76 2.48 -15.08
CA ASN A 145 -10.23 3.49 -15.99
C ASN A 145 -10.08 4.86 -15.28
N GLY A 146 -11.08 5.26 -14.47
CA GLY A 146 -11.00 6.46 -13.64
C GLY A 146 -9.85 6.41 -12.63
N GLY A 147 -9.67 5.27 -11.96
CA GLY A 147 -8.53 5.05 -11.05
C GLY A 147 -7.19 5.23 -11.75
N ILE A 148 -7.02 4.65 -12.93
CA ILE A 148 -5.80 4.76 -13.76
C ILE A 148 -5.59 6.21 -14.23
N TYR A 149 -6.65 6.90 -14.66
CA TYR A 149 -6.59 8.30 -15.07
C TYR A 149 -6.06 9.20 -13.97
N TYR A 150 -6.63 9.10 -12.75
CA TYR A 150 -6.20 9.90 -11.62
C TYR A 150 -4.80 9.52 -11.11
N GLN A 151 -4.41 8.25 -11.19
CA GLN A 151 -3.04 7.82 -10.91
C GLN A 151 -2.05 8.49 -11.89
N GLY A 152 -2.36 8.52 -13.19
CA GLY A 152 -1.56 9.23 -14.19
C GLY A 152 -1.47 10.73 -13.94
N ALA A 153 -2.52 11.33 -13.39
CA ALA A 153 -2.57 12.73 -12.96
C ALA A 153 -1.89 12.99 -11.60
N LYS A 154 -1.37 11.94 -10.93
CA LYS A 154 -0.80 12.00 -9.56
C LYS A 154 -1.81 12.48 -8.50
N ASP A 155 -3.07 12.21 -8.72
CA ASP A 155 -4.17 12.45 -7.78
C ASP A 155 -4.54 11.15 -7.06
N ASP A 156 -3.71 10.77 -6.09
CA ASP A 156 -3.84 9.51 -5.36
C ASP A 156 -5.16 9.41 -4.58
N ALA A 157 -5.73 10.53 -4.16
CA ALA A 157 -7.00 10.57 -3.44
C ALA A 157 -8.16 10.12 -4.35
N ASN A 158 -8.24 10.66 -5.56
CA ASN A 158 -9.24 10.24 -6.52
C ASN A 158 -8.93 8.84 -7.08
N ALA A 159 -7.66 8.50 -7.36
CA ALA A 159 -7.29 7.14 -7.74
C ALA A 159 -7.80 6.12 -6.73
N TYR A 160 -7.53 6.34 -5.44
CA TYR A 160 -8.04 5.50 -4.36
C TYR A 160 -9.58 5.42 -4.35
N LYS A 161 -10.26 6.56 -4.44
CA LYS A 161 -11.73 6.64 -4.44
C LYS A 161 -12.34 5.71 -5.49
N TYR A 162 -11.82 5.73 -6.71
CA TYR A 162 -12.36 4.95 -7.81
C TYR A 162 -12.04 3.46 -7.69
N LEU A 163 -10.78 3.10 -7.39
CA LEU A 163 -10.37 1.71 -7.23
C LEU A 163 -11.05 1.06 -6.02
N ALA A 164 -11.15 1.77 -4.89
CA ALA A 164 -11.88 1.32 -3.71
C ALA A 164 -13.35 1.06 -4.03
N ARG A 165 -14.00 1.97 -4.77
CA ARG A 165 -15.40 1.79 -5.19
C ARG A 165 -15.58 0.56 -6.07
N TYR A 166 -14.64 0.29 -6.98
CA TYR A 166 -14.67 -0.93 -7.78
C TYR A 166 -14.66 -2.18 -6.90
N VAL A 167 -13.76 -2.25 -5.92
CA VAL A 167 -13.67 -3.40 -5.01
C VAL A 167 -14.89 -3.48 -4.09
N ASP A 168 -15.33 -2.35 -3.52
CA ASP A 168 -16.51 -2.30 -2.66
C ASP A 168 -17.77 -2.77 -3.38
N SER A 169 -17.91 -2.46 -4.67
CA SER A 169 -19.05 -2.87 -5.48
C SER A 169 -19.17 -4.40 -5.65
N ALA A 170 -18.10 -5.16 -5.43
CA ALA A 170 -18.16 -6.62 -5.50
C ALA A 170 -19.00 -7.25 -4.36
N ASP A 171 -19.13 -6.53 -3.24
CA ASP A 171 -19.91 -6.95 -2.08
C ASP A 171 -21.23 -6.17 -1.93
N ASP A 172 -21.51 -5.25 -2.86
CA ASP A 172 -22.72 -4.43 -2.80
C ASP A 172 -23.96 -5.31 -3.06
N PRO A 173 -24.98 -5.27 -2.19
CA PRO A 173 -26.23 -6.01 -2.37
C PRO A 173 -26.91 -5.76 -3.74
N MET A 174 -26.76 -4.56 -4.31
CA MET A 174 -27.23 -4.23 -5.65
C MET A 174 -26.73 -5.20 -6.71
N PHE A 175 -25.48 -5.70 -6.56
CA PHE A 175 -24.85 -6.60 -7.50
C PHE A 175 -24.88 -8.07 -7.07
N ALA A 176 -25.66 -8.45 -6.05
CA ALA A 176 -25.70 -9.81 -5.50
C ALA A 176 -26.05 -10.90 -6.52
N LYS A 177 -26.75 -10.53 -7.61
CA LYS A 177 -27.07 -11.47 -8.71
C LYS A 177 -25.87 -11.81 -9.62
N PHE A 178 -24.81 -11.05 -9.55
CA PHE A 178 -23.61 -11.26 -10.35
C PHE A 178 -22.56 -12.06 -9.56
N ASP A 179 -22.00 -13.07 -10.22
CA ASP A 179 -20.97 -13.92 -9.62
C ASP A 179 -19.61 -13.22 -9.63
N LYS A 180 -19.23 -12.67 -8.47
CA LYS A 180 -17.95 -11.96 -8.32
C LYS A 180 -16.71 -12.83 -8.55
N SER A 181 -16.83 -14.17 -8.48
CA SER A 181 -15.72 -15.07 -8.77
C SER A 181 -15.32 -15.06 -10.25
N LYS A 182 -16.19 -14.56 -11.13
CA LYS A 182 -15.95 -14.37 -12.55
C LYS A 182 -15.34 -13.02 -12.91
N ASP A 183 -15.20 -12.13 -11.94
CA ASP A 183 -14.58 -10.82 -12.12
C ASP A 183 -13.06 -10.95 -12.17
N GLN A 184 -12.51 -11.00 -13.37
CA GLN A 184 -11.09 -11.21 -13.62
C GLN A 184 -10.20 -10.07 -13.11
N ASN A 185 -10.76 -8.87 -12.91
CA ASN A 185 -10.00 -7.70 -12.47
C ASN A 185 -10.04 -7.52 -10.95
N LEU A 186 -11.00 -8.12 -10.24
CA LEU A 186 -11.25 -7.85 -8.83
C LEU A 186 -9.99 -7.99 -7.97
N ASN A 187 -9.29 -9.11 -8.11
CA ASN A 187 -8.13 -9.43 -7.27
C ASN A 187 -6.93 -8.52 -7.56
N GLU A 188 -6.74 -8.13 -8.82
CA GLU A 188 -5.68 -7.19 -9.23
C GLU A 188 -5.99 -5.78 -8.72
N ILE A 189 -7.19 -5.29 -8.94
CA ILE A 189 -7.61 -3.95 -8.49
C ILE A 189 -7.66 -3.87 -6.97
N ALA A 190 -8.02 -4.95 -6.30
CA ALA A 190 -7.98 -5.03 -4.85
C ALA A 190 -6.57 -4.84 -4.28
N TYR A 191 -5.53 -5.30 -4.97
CA TYR A 191 -4.14 -5.05 -4.56
C TYR A 191 -3.83 -3.54 -4.53
N PHE A 192 -4.14 -2.82 -5.61
CA PHE A 192 -3.93 -1.37 -5.66
C PHE A 192 -4.80 -0.60 -4.67
N ALA A 193 -6.07 -0.99 -4.52
CA ALA A 193 -6.96 -0.41 -3.53
C ALA A 193 -6.45 -0.63 -2.09
N THR A 194 -5.85 -1.80 -1.81
CA THR A 194 -5.21 -2.10 -0.52
C THR A 194 -4.03 -1.18 -0.26
N TYR A 195 -3.16 -1.00 -1.27
CA TYR A 195 -2.00 -0.12 -1.17
C TYR A 195 -2.41 1.30 -0.81
N TYR A 196 -3.37 1.89 -1.52
CA TYR A 196 -3.88 3.23 -1.21
C TYR A 196 -4.58 3.31 0.15
N ALA A 197 -5.37 2.30 0.53
CA ALA A 197 -6.01 2.24 1.84
C ALA A 197 -4.96 2.23 2.97
N TYR A 198 -3.89 1.45 2.81
CA TYR A 198 -2.78 1.41 3.75
C TYR A 198 -2.06 2.75 3.87
N GLN A 199 -1.73 3.40 2.75
CA GLN A 199 -1.10 4.73 2.73
C GLN A 199 -1.97 5.79 3.42
N ASN A 200 -3.29 5.71 3.25
CA ASN A 200 -4.25 6.60 3.91
C ASN A 200 -4.57 6.18 5.36
N LYS A 201 -3.92 5.13 5.89
CA LYS A 201 -4.17 4.58 7.23
C LYS A 201 -5.63 4.12 7.45
N ASP A 202 -6.36 3.85 6.36
CA ASP A 202 -7.68 3.21 6.40
C ASP A 202 -7.50 1.68 6.50
N TYR A 203 -6.98 1.23 7.66
CA TYR A 203 -6.63 -0.16 7.87
C TYR A 203 -7.83 -1.10 7.77
N LYS A 204 -9.02 -0.63 8.13
CA LYS A 204 -10.26 -1.42 8.00
C LYS A 204 -10.55 -1.78 6.54
N LYS A 205 -10.43 -0.82 5.63
CA LYS A 205 -10.59 -1.07 4.20
C LYS A 205 -9.40 -1.85 3.63
N ALA A 206 -8.19 -1.55 4.09
CA ALA A 206 -7.00 -2.28 3.68
C ALA A 206 -7.12 -3.78 3.99
N GLU A 207 -7.60 -4.17 5.19
CA GLU A 207 -7.86 -5.56 5.58
C GLU A 207 -8.94 -6.22 4.71
N LYS A 208 -10.01 -5.49 4.39
CA LYS A 208 -11.05 -6.00 3.50
C LYS A 208 -10.48 -6.29 2.11
N TYR A 209 -9.74 -5.33 1.54
CA TYR A 209 -9.27 -5.43 0.17
C TYR A 209 -8.14 -6.43 -0.01
N VAL A 210 -7.22 -6.53 0.97
CA VAL A 210 -6.11 -7.48 0.88
C VAL A 210 -6.60 -8.93 0.84
N ALA A 211 -7.76 -9.23 1.40
CA ALA A 211 -8.35 -10.56 1.33
C ALA A 211 -8.70 -10.99 -0.12
N TYR A 212 -9.09 -10.04 -0.97
CA TYR A 212 -9.25 -10.26 -2.41
C TYR A 212 -7.89 -10.30 -3.13
N ALA A 213 -7.00 -9.37 -2.81
CA ALA A 213 -5.67 -9.29 -3.42
C ALA A 213 -4.86 -10.59 -3.26
N MET A 214 -4.97 -11.25 -2.12
CA MET A 214 -4.31 -12.53 -1.85
C MET A 214 -4.81 -13.71 -2.71
N GLN A 215 -5.94 -13.54 -3.39
CA GLN A 215 -6.46 -14.55 -4.34
C GLN A 215 -5.83 -14.39 -5.74
N ASN A 216 -5.11 -13.31 -6.00
CA ASN A 216 -4.36 -13.11 -7.24
C ASN A 216 -3.07 -13.95 -7.18
N LYS A 217 -2.95 -14.95 -8.06
CA LYS A 217 -1.81 -15.89 -8.07
C LYS A 217 -0.49 -15.17 -8.34
N ASP A 218 -0.51 -14.15 -9.20
CA ASP A 218 0.70 -13.44 -9.61
C ASP A 218 1.18 -12.43 -8.57
N ARG A 219 0.28 -11.99 -7.66
CA ARG A 219 0.57 -11.00 -6.61
C ARG A 219 0.38 -11.52 -5.19
N ALA A 220 0.15 -12.82 -5.02
CA ALA A 220 -0.14 -13.39 -3.69
C ALA A 220 0.95 -13.08 -2.67
N LYS A 221 2.22 -13.11 -3.08
CA LYS A 221 3.36 -12.80 -2.20
C LYS A 221 3.40 -11.31 -1.82
N ASP A 222 3.19 -10.42 -2.78
CA ASP A 222 3.14 -8.97 -2.54
C ASP A 222 1.94 -8.61 -1.65
N ALA A 223 0.79 -9.20 -1.90
CA ALA A 223 -0.41 -9.02 -1.09
C ALA A 223 -0.21 -9.53 0.35
N GLN A 224 0.51 -10.64 0.53
CA GLN A 224 0.86 -11.15 1.85
C GLN A 224 1.78 -10.19 2.61
N GLN A 225 2.78 -9.63 1.95
CA GLN A 225 3.65 -8.61 2.56
C GLN A 225 2.85 -7.37 2.98
N LEU A 226 1.95 -6.91 2.12
CA LEU A 226 1.07 -5.79 2.43
C LEU A 226 0.12 -6.11 3.61
N GLN A 227 -0.41 -7.34 3.68
CA GLN A 227 -1.20 -7.79 4.83
C GLN A 227 -0.40 -7.75 6.14
N LEU A 228 0.86 -8.17 6.11
CA LEU A 228 1.72 -8.10 7.27
C LEU A 228 2.03 -6.65 7.68
N ALA A 229 2.25 -5.77 6.70
CA ALA A 229 2.44 -4.35 6.96
C ALA A 229 1.20 -3.71 7.60
N ILE A 230 -0.01 -4.04 7.11
CA ILE A 230 -1.29 -3.57 7.68
C ILE A 230 -1.43 -4.02 9.13
N LEU A 231 -1.15 -5.29 9.42
CA LEU A 231 -1.22 -5.84 10.78
C LEU A 231 -0.18 -5.20 11.69
N GLY A 232 1.06 -5.08 11.21
CA GLY A 232 2.15 -4.45 11.95
C GLY A 232 1.86 -3.00 12.33
N ALA A 233 1.22 -2.24 11.41
CA ALA A 233 0.84 -0.85 11.66
C ALA A 233 -0.29 -0.67 12.70
N GLN A 234 -1.00 -1.74 13.05
CA GLN A 234 -2.13 -1.72 13.99
C GLN A 234 -1.78 -2.27 15.38
N LEU A 235 -0.53 -2.67 15.62
CA LEU A 235 -0.11 -3.18 16.91
C LEU A 235 -0.24 -2.09 17.99
N LYS A 236 -1.11 -2.30 18.97
CA LYS A 236 -1.37 -1.36 20.07
C LYS A 236 -1.12 -1.98 21.44
N SER A 237 -1.08 -3.28 21.52
CA SER A 237 -0.93 -4.03 22.75
C SER A 237 0.11 -5.15 22.61
N ARG A 238 0.59 -5.65 23.76
CA ARG A 238 1.43 -6.85 23.79
C ARG A 238 0.70 -8.05 23.15
N GLN A 239 -0.62 -8.17 23.37
CA GLN A 239 -1.40 -9.27 22.79
C GLN A 239 -1.47 -9.18 21.28
N ASP A 240 -1.62 -7.97 20.70
CA ASP A 240 -1.58 -7.79 19.24
C ASP A 240 -0.24 -8.25 18.66
N SER A 241 0.87 -7.90 19.33
CA SER A 241 2.20 -8.35 18.94
C SER A 241 2.39 -9.87 19.05
N ILE A 242 1.78 -10.52 20.04
CA ILE A 242 1.78 -11.99 20.16
C ILE A 242 1.00 -12.61 19.00
N ASN A 243 -0.21 -12.12 18.72
CA ASN A 243 -1.04 -12.61 17.61
C ASN A 243 -0.34 -12.41 16.25
N TYR A 244 0.36 -11.30 16.12
CA TYR A 244 1.17 -11.00 14.92
C TYR A 244 2.32 -11.99 14.76
N ALA A 245 3.06 -12.28 15.84
CA ALA A 245 4.13 -13.28 15.84
C ALA A 245 3.61 -14.68 15.51
N GLU A 246 2.45 -15.09 16.04
CA GLU A 246 1.82 -16.37 15.71
C GLU A 246 1.45 -16.46 14.23
N LYS A 247 0.95 -15.37 13.64
CA LYS A 247 0.66 -15.32 12.21
C LYS A 247 1.92 -15.42 11.36
N LEU A 248 2.97 -14.69 11.72
CA LEU A 248 4.29 -14.80 11.07
C LEU A 248 4.84 -16.23 11.15
N ALA A 249 4.75 -16.88 12.33
CA ALA A 249 5.19 -18.26 12.51
C ALA A 249 4.41 -19.23 11.60
N GLY A 250 3.10 -19.03 11.46
CA GLY A 250 2.27 -19.84 10.57
C GLY A 250 2.60 -19.64 9.07
N ILE A 251 3.05 -18.45 8.68
CA ILE A 251 3.52 -18.18 7.33
C ILE A 251 4.90 -18.80 7.10
N TYR A 252 5.84 -18.57 8.03
CA TYR A 252 7.19 -19.12 7.97
C TYR A 252 7.20 -20.66 7.92
N ALA A 253 6.29 -21.32 8.63
CA ALA A 253 6.16 -22.77 8.58
C ALA A 253 5.80 -23.32 7.19
N LYS A 254 5.15 -22.51 6.35
CA LYS A 254 4.78 -22.87 4.96
C LYS A 254 5.88 -22.55 3.95
N ASP A 255 6.67 -21.52 4.20
CA ASP A 255 7.82 -21.12 3.38
C ASP A 255 9.03 -20.81 4.28
N PRO A 256 9.76 -21.85 4.75
CA PRO A 256 10.90 -21.69 5.65
C PRO A 256 12.13 -21.04 4.99
N GLU A 257 12.08 -20.81 3.68
CA GLU A 257 13.17 -20.14 2.94
C GLU A 257 12.93 -18.62 2.81
N ASP A 258 11.79 -18.10 3.30
CA ASP A 258 11.52 -16.67 3.30
C ASP A 258 12.28 -15.95 4.43
N ASP A 259 13.49 -15.48 4.10
CA ASP A 259 14.35 -14.72 5.01
C ASP A 259 13.68 -13.45 5.57
N ALA A 260 12.76 -12.81 4.82
CA ALA A 260 12.07 -11.62 5.28
C ALA A 260 11.06 -11.93 6.39
N ILE A 261 10.35 -13.04 6.24
CA ILE A 261 9.45 -13.54 7.30
C ILE A 261 10.25 -14.01 8.52
N LEU A 262 11.34 -14.73 8.33
CA LEU A 262 12.21 -15.17 9.43
C LEU A 262 12.72 -13.97 10.24
N THR A 263 13.29 -12.98 9.59
CA THR A 263 13.84 -11.79 10.28
C THR A 263 12.75 -11.00 11.00
N THR A 264 11.56 -10.83 10.39
CA THR A 264 10.43 -10.13 11.02
C THR A 264 9.91 -10.88 12.24
N LEU A 265 9.75 -12.20 12.13
CA LEU A 265 9.30 -13.07 13.24
C LEU A 265 10.29 -13.03 14.41
N THR A 266 11.57 -13.19 14.10
CA THR A 266 12.64 -13.18 15.09
C THR A 266 12.72 -11.84 15.83
N SER A 267 12.66 -10.74 15.08
CA SER A 267 12.63 -9.38 15.66
C SER A 267 11.38 -9.15 16.52
N THR A 268 10.23 -9.67 16.10
CA THR A 268 8.99 -9.59 16.87
C THR A 268 9.10 -10.38 18.19
N TYR A 269 9.65 -11.59 18.17
CA TYR A 269 9.90 -12.36 19.40
C TYR A 269 10.88 -11.63 20.33
N SER A 270 11.96 -11.05 19.78
CA SER A 270 12.93 -10.28 20.59
C SER A 270 12.28 -9.06 21.23
N ALA A 271 11.46 -8.31 20.50
CA ALA A 271 10.71 -7.16 21.02
C ALA A 271 9.69 -7.54 22.11
N LEU A 272 9.14 -8.75 22.03
CA LEU A 272 8.27 -9.33 23.07
C LEU A 272 9.04 -9.86 24.30
N GLY A 273 10.38 -9.85 24.29
CA GLY A 273 11.21 -10.48 25.32
C GLY A 273 11.20 -11.99 25.28
N MET A 274 10.79 -12.59 24.16
CA MET A 274 10.77 -14.05 23.93
C MET A 274 12.07 -14.51 23.25
N GLN A 275 13.22 -14.15 23.85
CA GLN A 275 14.54 -14.36 23.27
C GLN A 275 14.82 -15.84 22.95
N ASP A 276 14.40 -16.77 23.83
CA ASP A 276 14.59 -18.21 23.60
C ASP A 276 13.88 -18.68 22.32
N LYS A 277 12.67 -18.15 22.04
CA LYS A 277 11.94 -18.48 20.81
C LYS A 277 12.62 -17.90 19.58
N ALA A 278 13.13 -16.66 19.70
CA ALA A 278 13.87 -16.00 18.63
C ALA A 278 15.14 -16.78 18.25
N GLU A 279 15.93 -17.19 19.25
CA GLU A 279 17.14 -17.99 19.03
C GLU A 279 16.83 -19.39 18.49
N ALA A 280 15.82 -20.07 19.04
CA ALA A 280 15.44 -21.40 18.59
C ALA A 280 15.07 -21.47 17.11
N ILE A 281 14.27 -20.50 16.62
CA ILE A 281 13.84 -20.50 15.21
C ILE A 281 15.01 -20.19 14.26
N VAL A 282 15.94 -19.33 14.67
CA VAL A 282 17.14 -19.01 13.88
C VAL A 282 18.09 -20.20 13.83
N HIS A 283 18.31 -20.89 14.96
CA HIS A 283 19.11 -22.13 15.00
C HIS A 283 18.49 -23.22 14.12
N GLU A 284 17.16 -23.38 14.15
CA GLU A 284 16.48 -24.32 13.27
C GLU A 284 16.66 -23.98 11.79
N ALA A 285 16.57 -22.69 11.43
CA ALA A 285 16.81 -22.21 10.09
C ALA A 285 18.24 -22.52 9.61
N LEU A 286 19.26 -22.27 10.45
CA LEU A 286 20.66 -22.56 10.13
C LEU A 286 20.94 -24.05 10.07
N ALA A 287 20.27 -24.89 10.89
CA ALA A 287 20.39 -26.34 10.80
C ALA A 287 19.87 -26.88 9.46
N LYS A 288 18.81 -26.28 8.92
CA LYS A 288 18.25 -26.62 7.59
C LYS A 288 19.06 -26.04 6.43
N ASN A 289 19.43 -24.78 6.55
CA ASN A 289 20.22 -24.06 5.55
C ASN A 289 21.32 -23.21 6.22
N PRO A 290 22.57 -23.73 6.31
CA PRO A 290 23.69 -22.99 6.91
C PRO A 290 24.03 -21.68 6.22
N ASN A 291 23.52 -21.45 5.01
CA ASN A 291 23.71 -20.24 4.21
C ASN A 291 22.48 -19.35 4.15
N SER A 292 21.45 -19.57 5.00
CA SER A 292 20.30 -18.66 5.08
C SER A 292 20.77 -17.25 5.44
N TYR A 293 20.57 -16.30 4.54
CA TYR A 293 20.95 -14.91 4.73
C TYR A 293 20.30 -14.32 5.98
N GLY A 294 18.98 -14.48 6.11
CA GLY A 294 18.22 -13.96 7.25
C GLY A 294 18.69 -14.56 8.59
N ALA A 295 18.89 -15.85 8.63
CA ALA A 295 19.34 -16.52 9.86
C ALA A 295 20.77 -16.12 10.26
N LEU A 296 21.69 -15.99 9.30
CA LEU A 296 23.07 -15.52 9.54
C LEU A 296 23.07 -14.07 10.06
N VAL A 297 22.23 -13.19 9.50
CA VAL A 297 22.07 -11.80 9.98
C VAL A 297 21.57 -11.81 11.43
N MET A 298 20.56 -12.61 11.76
CA MET A 298 19.99 -12.65 13.10
C MET A 298 20.97 -13.21 14.15
N GLU A 299 21.73 -14.26 13.83
CA GLU A 299 22.81 -14.75 14.71
C GLU A 299 23.89 -13.68 14.95
N GLY A 300 24.27 -12.93 13.89
CA GLY A 300 25.18 -11.81 14.03
C GLY A 300 24.63 -10.74 14.97
N GLN A 301 23.35 -10.43 14.89
CA GLN A 301 22.70 -9.47 15.79
C GLN A 301 22.65 -9.98 17.23
N PHE A 302 22.30 -11.25 17.44
CA PHE A 302 22.27 -11.83 18.79
C PHE A 302 23.65 -11.86 19.44
N ALA A 303 24.69 -12.23 18.68
CA ALA A 303 26.06 -12.18 19.16
C ALA A 303 26.49 -10.75 19.51
N SER A 304 26.13 -9.76 18.68
CA SER A 304 26.41 -8.34 18.93
C SER A 304 25.71 -7.84 20.22
N GLN A 305 24.45 -8.22 20.44
CA GLN A 305 23.72 -7.88 21.67
C GLN A 305 24.36 -8.47 22.93
N LYS A 306 24.93 -9.67 22.78
CA LYS A 306 25.71 -10.34 23.84
C LYS A 306 27.15 -9.80 23.95
N LYS A 307 27.50 -8.78 23.15
CA LYS A 307 28.84 -8.16 23.04
C LYS A 307 29.95 -9.11 22.54
N ASP A 308 29.56 -10.24 21.96
CA ASP A 308 30.48 -11.13 21.29
C ASP A 308 30.69 -10.65 19.84
N TYR A 309 31.41 -9.51 19.73
CA TYR A 309 31.57 -8.81 18.47
C TYR A 309 32.37 -9.60 17.42
N GLU A 310 33.26 -10.50 17.82
CA GLU A 310 33.98 -11.36 16.89
C GLU A 310 33.03 -12.37 16.25
N LYS A 311 32.28 -13.07 17.07
CA LYS A 311 31.27 -14.02 16.60
C LYS A 311 30.23 -13.34 15.74
N ALA A 312 29.80 -12.12 16.13
CA ALA A 312 28.89 -11.30 15.33
C ALA A 312 29.48 -11.00 13.93
N ALA A 313 30.71 -10.52 13.88
CA ALA A 313 31.39 -10.21 12.61
C ALA A 313 31.58 -11.48 11.74
N ASP A 314 31.83 -12.66 12.33
CA ASP A 314 31.94 -13.92 11.60
C ASP A 314 30.64 -14.34 10.93
N TYR A 315 29.50 -14.28 11.66
CA TYR A 315 28.19 -14.56 11.07
C TYR A 315 27.81 -13.55 10.00
N LEU A 316 28.01 -12.26 10.25
CA LEU A 316 27.72 -11.21 9.28
C LEU A 316 28.62 -11.33 8.03
N THR A 317 29.86 -11.77 8.16
CA THR A 317 30.74 -12.05 7.01
C THR A 317 30.19 -13.20 6.15
N LYS A 318 29.66 -14.24 6.77
CA LYS A 318 28.95 -15.30 6.03
C LYS A 318 27.67 -14.76 5.36
N ALA A 319 26.91 -13.90 6.03
CA ALA A 319 25.73 -13.26 5.47
C ALA A 319 26.09 -12.35 4.28
N LEU A 320 27.23 -11.64 4.35
CA LEU A 320 27.71 -10.78 3.25
C LEU A 320 27.92 -11.56 1.95
N ALA A 321 28.40 -12.81 2.05
CA ALA A 321 28.57 -13.68 0.89
C ALA A 321 27.23 -14.07 0.23
N GLN A 322 26.12 -13.98 0.96
CA GLN A 322 24.75 -14.27 0.49
C GLN A 322 23.97 -13.03 0.07
N ALA A 323 24.52 -11.82 0.26
CA ALA A 323 23.83 -10.57 -0.03
C ALA A 323 23.57 -10.41 -1.54
N LYS A 324 22.30 -10.23 -1.92
CA LYS A 324 21.86 -10.22 -3.33
C LYS A 324 21.96 -8.86 -4.01
N ASP A 325 21.91 -7.78 -3.24
CA ASP A 325 21.92 -6.40 -3.74
C ASP A 325 22.85 -5.50 -2.94
N ASP A 326 23.07 -4.29 -3.43
CA ASP A 326 23.99 -3.34 -2.81
C ASP A 326 23.44 -2.77 -1.50
N ASN A 327 22.10 -2.64 -1.34
CA ASN A 327 21.53 -2.18 -0.09
C ASN A 327 21.80 -3.18 1.06
N ALA A 328 21.64 -4.48 0.79
CA ALA A 328 22.02 -5.52 1.73
C ALA A 328 23.51 -5.51 2.04
N ARG A 329 24.36 -5.33 1.01
CA ARG A 329 25.82 -5.24 1.19
C ARG A 329 26.22 -4.03 2.02
N VAL A 330 25.59 -2.86 1.83
CA VAL A 330 25.80 -1.67 2.66
C VAL A 330 25.46 -1.98 4.12
N ALA A 331 24.28 -2.50 4.38
CA ALA A 331 23.82 -2.81 5.73
C ALA A 331 24.76 -3.78 6.46
N ILE A 332 25.16 -4.86 5.78
CA ILE A 332 26.02 -5.88 6.40
C ILE A 332 27.45 -5.36 6.61
N ASN A 333 28.05 -4.66 5.64
CA ASN A 333 29.37 -4.05 5.83
C ASN A 333 29.37 -3.04 6.99
N ALA A 334 28.33 -2.19 7.08
CA ALA A 334 28.18 -1.27 8.19
C ALA A 334 28.10 -2.02 9.53
N SER A 335 27.31 -3.10 9.60
CA SER A 335 27.16 -3.91 10.81
C SER A 335 28.46 -4.60 11.24
N ILE A 336 29.22 -5.17 10.29
CA ILE A 336 30.54 -5.75 10.57
C ILE A 336 31.50 -4.66 11.09
N GLY A 337 31.51 -3.50 10.44
CA GLY A 337 32.33 -2.37 10.86
C GLY A 337 31.98 -1.88 12.26
N GLN A 338 30.68 -1.82 12.59
CA GLN A 338 30.20 -1.51 13.94
C GLN A 338 30.69 -2.54 14.98
N CYS A 339 30.64 -3.83 14.67
CA CYS A 339 31.16 -4.86 15.58
C CYS A 339 32.63 -4.62 15.94
N TRP A 340 33.48 -4.36 14.95
CA TRP A 340 34.89 -4.07 15.18
C TRP A 340 35.10 -2.73 15.91
N PHE A 341 34.30 -1.72 15.60
CA PHE A 341 34.33 -0.42 16.28
C PHE A 341 34.00 -0.56 17.77
N TYR A 342 32.88 -1.19 18.11
CA TYR A 342 32.48 -1.39 19.52
C TYR A 342 33.46 -2.27 20.28
N LYS A 343 33.98 -3.33 19.66
CA LYS A 343 35.03 -4.15 20.24
C LYS A 343 36.29 -3.34 20.58
N ALA A 344 36.72 -2.44 19.67
CA ALA A 344 37.85 -1.57 19.91
C ALA A 344 37.56 -0.58 21.05
N GLN A 345 36.37 0.04 21.08
CA GLN A 345 35.95 0.94 22.14
C GLN A 345 35.95 0.28 23.53
N GLU A 346 35.38 -0.91 23.65
CA GLU A 346 35.39 -1.64 24.93
C GLU A 346 36.79 -1.96 25.42
N ARG A 347 37.68 -2.36 24.50
CA ARG A 347 39.09 -2.63 24.84
C ARG A 347 39.82 -1.36 25.30
N VAL A 348 39.59 -0.24 24.61
CA VAL A 348 40.17 1.06 25.00
C VAL A 348 39.64 1.51 26.34
N ALA A 349 38.33 1.39 26.58
CA ALA A 349 37.70 1.77 27.84
C ALA A 349 38.15 0.90 29.05
N ALA A 350 38.56 -0.31 28.79
CA ALA A 350 39.08 -1.20 29.85
C ALA A 350 40.51 -0.85 30.33
N VAL A 351 41.22 0.01 29.58
CA VAL A 351 42.60 0.38 29.94
C VAL A 351 42.58 1.44 31.05
N LYS A 352 43.22 1.12 32.17
CA LYS A 352 43.39 2.10 33.27
C LYS A 352 44.67 2.91 33.00
N GLY A 353 44.50 4.22 32.87
CA GLY A 353 45.61 5.17 32.70
C GLY A 353 45.94 5.48 31.21
N VAL A 354 47.19 5.84 30.94
CA VAL A 354 47.62 6.25 29.59
C VAL A 354 47.91 5.04 28.75
N LEU A 355 47.40 5.03 27.50
CA LEU A 355 47.67 3.96 26.53
C LEU A 355 49.16 3.92 26.19
N SER A 356 49.79 2.74 26.37
CA SER A 356 51.13 2.51 25.88
C SER A 356 51.17 2.50 24.33
N PRO A 357 52.30 2.82 23.69
CA PRO A 357 52.45 2.75 22.22
C PRO A 357 52.10 1.35 21.65
N ALA A 358 52.48 0.29 22.36
CA ALA A 358 52.16 -1.09 21.96
C ALA A 358 50.65 -1.38 22.03
N ALA A 359 49.97 -0.97 23.10
CA ALA A 359 48.54 -1.10 23.23
C ALA A 359 47.79 -0.27 22.16
N ARG A 360 48.26 0.95 21.90
CA ARG A 360 47.67 1.79 20.83
C ARG A 360 47.80 1.12 19.45
N ALA A 361 48.96 0.51 19.14
CA ALA A 361 49.14 -0.22 17.89
C ALA A 361 48.15 -1.38 17.74
N GLN A 362 47.94 -2.17 18.80
CA GLN A 362 46.96 -3.25 18.79
C GLN A 362 45.52 -2.75 18.57
N PHE A 363 45.15 -1.64 19.20
CA PHE A 363 43.82 -1.04 18.98
C PHE A 363 43.67 -0.47 17.58
N ASN A 364 44.71 0.14 17.03
CA ASN A 364 44.71 0.62 15.65
C ASN A 364 44.41 -0.52 14.67
N GLU A 365 44.91 -1.75 14.89
CA GLU A 365 44.59 -2.89 14.05
C GLU A 365 43.10 -3.20 14.04
N VAL A 366 42.44 -3.17 15.20
CA VAL A 366 41.01 -3.43 15.32
C VAL A 366 40.19 -2.31 14.68
N TYR A 367 40.55 -1.03 14.92
CA TYR A 367 39.91 0.10 14.26
C TYR A 367 40.10 0.09 12.75
N ASN A 368 41.28 -0.31 12.24
CA ASN A 368 41.51 -0.42 10.80
C ASN A 368 40.63 -1.51 10.16
N LYS A 369 40.37 -2.61 10.85
CA LYS A 369 39.37 -3.59 10.39
C LYS A 369 37.98 -2.94 10.26
N ALA A 370 37.56 -2.15 11.26
CA ALA A 370 36.30 -1.43 11.21
C ALA A 370 36.26 -0.45 10.03
N ILE A 371 37.33 0.36 9.85
CA ILE A 371 37.45 1.32 8.74
C ILE A 371 37.26 0.64 7.40
N SER A 372 37.87 -0.50 7.16
CA SER A 372 37.78 -1.22 5.88
C SER A 372 36.32 -1.56 5.51
N TYR A 373 35.56 -2.06 6.45
CA TYR A 373 34.14 -2.38 6.22
C TYR A 373 33.26 -1.13 6.12
N LEU A 374 33.49 -0.13 6.97
CA LEU A 374 32.71 1.11 6.98
C LEU A 374 32.95 1.95 5.71
N GLU A 375 34.18 2.01 5.21
CA GLU A 375 34.50 2.65 3.92
C GLU A 375 33.84 1.88 2.76
N THR A 376 33.78 0.56 2.82
CA THR A 376 33.07 -0.23 1.82
C THR A 376 31.58 0.08 1.85
N ALA A 377 30.97 0.16 3.04
CA ALA A 377 29.57 0.56 3.17
C ALA A 377 29.33 1.97 2.62
N LYS A 378 30.16 2.95 2.98
CA LYS A 378 30.12 4.32 2.47
C LYS A 378 30.20 4.39 0.94
N LYS A 379 31.10 3.62 0.35
CA LYS A 379 31.31 3.58 -1.11
C LYS A 379 30.10 3.01 -1.86
N LEU A 380 29.44 1.99 -1.30
CA LEU A 380 28.27 1.36 -1.88
C LEU A 380 27.00 2.20 -1.67
N ASP A 381 26.92 2.98 -0.60
CA ASP A 381 25.79 3.84 -0.25
C ASP A 381 25.81 5.18 -1.00
N VAL A 382 25.74 5.12 -2.34
CA VAL A 382 25.84 6.28 -3.23
C VAL A 382 24.79 7.35 -2.91
N MET A 383 23.57 6.92 -2.62
CA MET A 383 22.43 7.80 -2.29
C MET A 383 22.41 8.25 -0.83
N LYS A 384 23.33 7.74 -0.01
CA LYS A 384 23.45 8.02 1.44
C LYS A 384 22.18 7.70 2.25
N GLU A 385 21.40 6.73 1.81
CA GLU A 385 20.16 6.30 2.46
C GLU A 385 20.43 5.58 3.79
N GLN A 386 21.58 4.90 3.91
CA GLN A 386 22.01 4.17 5.11
C GLN A 386 23.14 4.87 5.86
N LYS A 387 23.36 6.16 5.61
CA LYS A 387 24.44 6.97 6.18
C LYS A 387 24.53 6.86 7.71
N SER A 388 23.40 6.79 8.41
CA SER A 388 23.36 6.66 9.87
C SER A 388 24.03 5.39 10.38
N ALA A 389 24.11 4.34 9.57
CA ALA A 389 24.71 3.06 9.97
C ALA A 389 26.24 3.08 9.96
N TRP A 390 26.84 3.86 9.06
CA TRP A 390 28.31 3.83 8.88
C TRP A 390 29.04 5.12 9.27
N ALA A 391 28.38 6.29 9.20
CA ALA A 391 29.10 7.56 9.30
C ALA A 391 29.72 7.83 10.69
N TYR A 392 28.93 7.67 11.77
CA TYR A 392 29.44 7.92 13.12
C TYR A 392 30.52 6.90 13.56
N PRO A 393 30.35 5.59 13.37
CA PRO A 393 31.41 4.63 13.65
C PRO A 393 32.70 4.90 12.85
N LEU A 394 32.58 5.29 11.57
CA LEU A 394 33.73 5.62 10.73
C LEU A 394 34.49 6.86 11.26
N TYR A 395 33.76 7.91 11.65
CA TYR A 395 34.34 9.07 12.31
C TYR A 395 35.11 8.67 13.58
N GLY A 396 34.49 7.89 14.47
CA GLY A 396 35.11 7.44 15.70
C GLY A 396 36.39 6.63 15.46
N CYS A 397 36.40 5.78 14.42
CA CYS A 397 37.58 5.04 14.04
C CYS A 397 38.72 5.95 13.57
N TYR A 398 38.45 6.89 12.65
CA TYR A 398 39.48 7.82 12.15
C TYR A 398 39.94 8.76 13.26
N TYR A 399 39.05 9.23 14.13
CA TYR A 399 39.45 10.07 15.26
C TYR A 399 40.51 9.38 16.15
N PHE A 400 40.32 8.08 16.43
CA PHE A 400 41.26 7.32 17.23
C PHE A 400 42.58 7.06 16.49
N VAL A 401 42.52 6.61 15.23
CA VAL A 401 43.67 6.14 14.46
C VAL A 401 44.53 7.30 13.93
N LYS A 402 43.88 8.33 13.37
CA LYS A 402 44.49 9.43 12.64
C LYS A 402 44.60 10.72 13.46
N GLY A 403 43.74 10.86 14.48
CA GLY A 403 43.62 12.08 15.27
C GLY A 403 42.54 13.06 14.74
N PRO A 404 42.19 14.08 15.53
CA PRO A 404 41.07 14.96 15.23
C PRO A 404 41.24 15.83 14.00
N GLN A 405 42.47 16.20 13.65
CA GLN A 405 42.78 17.13 12.57
C GLN A 405 43.09 16.45 11.22
N ALA A 406 43.05 15.12 11.15
CA ALA A 406 43.31 14.40 9.91
C ALA A 406 42.20 14.63 8.88
N PRO A 407 42.54 14.78 7.57
CA PRO A 407 41.52 15.00 6.53
C PRO A 407 40.39 13.93 6.52
N GLU A 408 40.76 12.68 6.75
CA GLU A 408 39.80 11.57 6.81
C GLU A 408 38.84 11.72 8.00
N THR A 409 39.36 12.18 9.14
CA THR A 409 38.55 12.44 10.35
C THR A 409 37.55 13.57 10.10
N LEU A 410 38.05 14.68 9.48
CA LEU A 410 37.22 15.84 9.15
C LEU A 410 36.11 15.49 8.16
N ASN A 411 36.44 14.72 7.12
CA ASN A 411 35.44 14.25 6.15
C ASN A 411 34.40 13.32 6.79
N ALA A 412 34.84 12.38 7.62
CA ALA A 412 33.92 11.48 8.32
C ALA A 412 33.05 12.22 9.35
N ALA A 413 33.58 13.27 10.02
CA ALA A 413 32.82 14.15 10.91
C ALA A 413 31.68 14.86 10.16
N ALA A 414 31.97 15.39 8.96
CA ALA A 414 30.95 16.03 8.12
C ALA A 414 29.85 15.03 7.69
N ASP A 415 30.23 13.81 7.33
CA ASP A 415 29.24 12.76 7.04
C ASP A 415 28.42 12.40 8.29
N ALA A 416 29.02 12.35 9.47
CA ALA A 416 28.38 12.03 10.73
C ALA A 416 27.54 13.19 11.32
N GLY A 417 27.65 14.41 10.78
CA GLY A 417 27.00 15.60 11.31
C GLY A 417 27.58 16.08 12.64
N VAL A 418 28.87 15.73 12.93
CA VAL A 418 29.57 16.16 14.14
C VAL A 418 30.12 17.57 13.92
N GLN A 419 29.68 18.52 14.72
CA GLN A 419 30.25 19.87 14.76
C GLN A 419 31.64 19.80 15.42
N GLN A 420 32.60 20.42 14.78
CA GLN A 420 33.99 20.52 15.27
C GLN A 420 34.21 21.81 16.04
#